data_b75ce1daa3dda9a6b45b5b22949e0fba
#
_entry.id   b75ce1daa3dda9a6b45b5b22949e0fba
#
_cell.length_a   1.000
_cell.length_b   1.000
_cell.length_c   1.000
_cell.angle_alpha   90.00
_cell.angle_beta   90.00
_cell.angle_gamma   90.00
#
_symmetry.space_group_name_H-M   'P 1'
#
loop_
_entity.id
_entity.type
_entity.pdbx_description
1 polymer ?
#
loop_
_entity_poly.entity_id
_entity_poly.type
_entity_poly.pdbx_seq_one_letter_code
_entity_poly.pdbx_strand_id
1 'polypeptide(L)'
;GHTFVPMTLKKYNPKRLVIFSRDEMKQWEMKKLFKGDDRVRFLIGDVRDKDRLYRALDGIDYVVHAAATKIVPTAEYDSFECVKTNVFGAMNLIDACIDKGVKRIVSLSTDKASAPSNLYGATKLTSDRLFVSGNSYTGSHNTSFSVVRYGNVMGSRGSVIPFFMSIVKDGVLPITDNRMTRFMISLEEGVELVWHAFDDMKGG
;
A
#
# COMPACT_ATOMS: atom_id res chain seq x y z
N GLY A 1 0.21 4.94 6.65
CA GLY A 1 0.14 4.38 8.02
C GLY A 1 -0.27 5.43 9.03
N HIS A 2 0.49 6.53 9.13
CA HIS A 2 0.23 7.59 10.14
C HIS A 2 -1.15 8.23 10.01
N THR A 3 -1.74 8.32 8.83
CA THR A 3 -3.10 8.82 8.61
C THR A 3 -4.12 7.68 8.69
N PHE A 4 -3.85 6.56 8.02
CA PHE A 4 -4.79 5.43 7.94
C PHE A 4 -5.14 4.85 9.31
N VAL A 5 -4.14 4.62 10.18
CA VAL A 5 -4.36 3.94 11.47
C VAL A 5 -5.27 4.74 12.40
N PRO A 6 -5.00 6.04 12.72
CA PRO A 6 -5.87 6.79 13.62
C PRO A 6 -7.28 7.00 13.04
N MET A 7 -7.40 7.25 11.73
CA MET A 7 -8.71 7.38 11.09
C MET A 7 -9.50 6.07 11.19
N THR A 8 -8.86 4.91 10.95
CA THR A 8 -9.51 3.59 11.04
C THR A 8 -9.94 3.26 12.48
N LEU A 9 -9.09 3.51 13.46
CA LEU A 9 -9.41 3.29 14.87
C LEU A 9 -10.60 4.15 15.33
N LYS A 10 -10.68 5.39 14.83
CA LYS A 10 -11.77 6.33 15.15
C LYS A 10 -13.08 5.91 14.48
N LYS A 11 -13.05 5.53 13.20
CA LYS A 11 -14.26 5.26 12.40
C LYS A 11 -14.84 3.88 12.67
N TYR A 12 -14.03 2.83 12.76
CA TYR A 12 -14.49 1.44 12.76
C TYR A 12 -14.29 0.70 14.07
N ASN A 13 -13.52 1.23 15.01
CA ASN A 13 -13.23 0.60 16.30
C ASN A 13 -12.88 -0.89 16.21
N PRO A 14 -11.88 -1.30 15.40
CA PRO A 14 -11.55 -2.70 15.19
C PRO A 14 -11.07 -3.35 16.51
N LYS A 15 -11.36 -4.64 16.70
CA LYS A 15 -10.82 -5.42 17.83
C LYS A 15 -9.29 -5.45 17.83
N ARG A 16 -8.67 -5.49 16.65
CA ARG A 16 -7.22 -5.50 16.45
C ARG A 16 -6.86 -4.83 15.14
N LEU A 17 -5.83 -4.00 15.14
CA LEU A 17 -5.20 -3.41 13.97
C LEU A 17 -3.72 -3.76 13.98
N VAL A 18 -3.26 -4.53 12.99
CA VAL A 18 -1.88 -4.99 12.88
C VAL A 18 -1.14 -4.18 11.82
N ILE A 19 -0.02 -3.60 12.22
CA ILE A 19 0.91 -2.91 11.32
C ILE A 19 2.06 -3.86 11.02
N PHE A 20 2.19 -4.26 9.75
CA PHE A 20 3.23 -5.14 9.25
C PHE A 20 4.16 -4.39 8.32
N SER A 21 5.44 -4.29 8.64
CA SER A 21 6.44 -3.64 7.79
C SER A 21 7.86 -4.07 8.14
N ARG A 22 8.80 -3.80 7.23
CA ARG A 22 10.24 -4.06 7.43
C ARG A 22 10.92 -3.02 8.34
N ASP A 23 10.36 -1.82 8.39
CA ASP A 23 11.00 -0.64 8.99
C ASP A 23 10.72 -0.58 10.49
N GLU A 24 11.65 -1.10 11.28
CA GLU A 24 11.60 -1.11 12.74
C GLU A 24 11.52 0.31 13.31
N MET A 25 12.29 1.25 12.78
CA MET A 25 12.33 2.63 13.29
C MET A 25 10.98 3.33 13.13
N LYS A 26 10.37 3.21 11.93
CA LYS A 26 9.01 3.76 11.72
C LYS A 26 7.97 3.10 12.60
N GLN A 27 8.07 1.79 12.86
CA GLN A 27 7.18 1.12 13.79
C GLN A 27 7.37 1.62 15.22
N TRP A 28 8.61 1.80 15.65
CA TRP A 28 8.91 2.32 16.98
C TRP A 28 8.41 3.75 17.18
N GLU A 29 8.64 4.64 16.19
CA GLU A 29 8.09 6.00 16.20
C GLU A 29 6.56 5.98 16.27
N MET A 30 5.93 5.17 15.43
CA MET A 30 4.49 5.04 15.37
C MET A 30 3.89 4.47 16.66
N LYS A 31 4.58 3.53 17.30
CA LYS A 31 4.17 2.94 18.59
C LYS A 31 3.99 3.99 19.68
N LYS A 32 4.79 5.06 19.66
CA LYS A 32 4.68 6.16 20.63
C LYS A 32 3.34 6.90 20.51
N LEU A 33 2.80 7.00 19.29
CA LEU A 33 1.50 7.66 19.03
C LEU A 33 0.31 6.86 19.55
N PHE A 34 0.46 5.53 19.69
CA PHE A 34 -0.60 4.62 20.14
C PHE A 34 -0.29 3.99 21.50
N LYS A 35 0.51 4.67 22.34
CA LYS A 35 0.84 4.19 23.67
C LYS A 35 -0.44 4.02 24.50
N GLY A 36 -0.68 2.79 24.96
CA GLY A 36 -1.87 2.44 25.76
C GLY A 36 -3.10 2.01 24.93
N ASP A 37 -3.04 2.01 23.61
CA ASP A 37 -4.11 1.44 22.78
C ASP A 37 -3.82 -0.04 22.49
N ASP A 38 -4.47 -0.92 23.24
CA ASP A 38 -4.29 -2.36 23.14
C ASP A 38 -4.79 -2.99 21.84
N ARG A 39 -5.51 -2.26 21.03
CA ARG A 39 -5.95 -2.72 19.70
C ARG A 39 -4.82 -2.72 18.67
N VAL A 40 -3.80 -1.88 18.84
CA VAL A 40 -2.72 -1.71 17.86
C VAL A 40 -1.58 -2.69 18.16
N ARG A 41 -1.19 -3.44 17.15
CA ARG A 41 -0.07 -4.39 17.19
C ARG A 41 0.93 -4.10 16.07
N PHE A 42 2.20 -4.31 16.35
CA PHE A 42 3.29 -4.07 15.42
C PHE A 42 4.04 -5.38 15.17
N LEU A 43 4.18 -5.76 13.90
CA LEU A 43 4.89 -6.95 13.46
C LEU A 43 5.95 -6.55 12.44
N ILE A 44 7.20 -6.88 12.72
CA ILE A 44 8.28 -6.73 11.74
C ILE A 44 8.22 -7.91 10.77
N GLY A 45 8.27 -7.61 9.49
CA GLY A 45 8.31 -8.61 8.43
C GLY A 45 8.33 -7.99 7.03
N ASP A 46 8.63 -8.83 6.04
CA ASP A 46 8.73 -8.47 4.63
C ASP A 46 7.65 -9.24 3.85
N VAL A 47 7.01 -8.58 2.88
CA VAL A 47 6.02 -9.23 2.00
C VAL A 47 6.64 -10.31 1.11
N ARG A 48 7.97 -10.30 0.96
CA ARG A 48 8.73 -11.32 0.24
C ARG A 48 8.89 -12.62 1.04
N ASP A 49 8.66 -12.56 2.36
CA ASP A 49 8.70 -13.70 3.27
C ASP A 49 7.30 -14.28 3.44
N LYS A 50 7.03 -15.36 2.70
CA LYS A 50 5.73 -16.02 2.68
C LYS A 50 5.35 -16.59 4.04
N ASP A 51 6.30 -17.26 4.72
CA ASP A 51 6.05 -17.88 6.02
C ASP A 51 5.72 -16.82 7.09
N ARG A 52 6.40 -15.67 7.02
CA ARG A 52 6.12 -14.54 7.91
C ARG A 52 4.75 -13.95 7.68
N LEU A 53 4.29 -13.86 6.42
CA LEU A 53 2.93 -13.43 6.08
C LEU A 53 1.88 -14.39 6.64
N TYR A 54 2.07 -15.70 6.52
CA TYR A 54 1.17 -16.70 7.10
C TYR A 54 0.98 -16.53 8.61
N ARG A 55 2.04 -16.20 9.34
CA ARG A 55 1.98 -15.91 10.77
C ARG A 55 1.27 -14.59 11.07
N ALA A 56 1.57 -13.56 10.27
CA ALA A 56 1.01 -12.22 10.47
C ALA A 56 -0.49 -12.14 10.18
N LEU A 57 -1.00 -12.95 9.26
CA LEU A 57 -2.39 -12.97 8.82
C LEU A 57 -3.30 -13.85 9.65
N ASP A 58 -2.77 -14.54 10.65
CA ASP A 58 -3.58 -15.42 11.49
C ASP A 58 -4.65 -14.65 12.26
N GLY A 59 -5.93 -14.97 11.99
CA GLY A 59 -7.11 -14.31 12.57
C GLY A 59 -7.33 -12.87 12.07
N ILE A 60 -6.85 -12.52 10.88
CA ILE A 60 -7.07 -11.23 10.23
C ILE A 60 -8.24 -11.35 9.23
N ASP A 61 -9.20 -10.42 9.31
CA ASP A 61 -10.35 -10.37 8.42
C ASP A 61 -10.13 -9.47 7.20
N TYR A 62 -9.40 -8.35 7.36
CA TYR A 62 -9.24 -7.30 6.34
C TYR A 62 -7.77 -6.93 6.17
N VAL A 63 -7.33 -6.77 4.93
CA VAL A 63 -5.95 -6.41 4.61
C VAL A 63 -5.90 -5.20 3.68
N VAL A 64 -5.05 -4.23 4.02
CA VAL A 64 -4.63 -3.15 3.12
C VAL A 64 -3.19 -3.39 2.71
N HIS A 65 -2.94 -3.69 1.45
CA HIS A 65 -1.61 -3.89 0.91
C HIS A 65 -1.02 -2.56 0.39
N ALA A 66 -0.12 -1.99 1.19
CA ALA A 66 0.55 -0.72 0.88
C ALA A 66 2.08 -0.88 0.69
N ALA A 67 2.60 -2.10 0.75
CA ALA A 67 4.03 -2.35 0.58
C ALA A 67 4.42 -2.30 -0.89
N ALA A 68 5.39 -1.45 -1.24
CA ALA A 68 5.93 -1.36 -2.59
C ALA A 68 7.28 -0.65 -2.62
N THR A 69 8.11 -0.97 -3.60
CA THR A 69 9.19 -0.12 -4.09
C THR A 69 8.57 0.88 -5.08
N LYS A 70 8.66 2.19 -4.82
CA LYS A 70 7.91 3.21 -5.56
C LYS A 70 8.76 4.34 -6.18
N ILE A 71 10.03 4.42 -5.84
CA ILE A 71 10.94 5.45 -6.35
C ILE A 71 11.43 5.00 -7.72
N VAL A 72 11.02 5.71 -8.78
CA VAL A 72 11.26 5.30 -10.17
C VAL A 72 12.74 5.07 -10.46
N PRO A 73 13.68 6.01 -10.23
CA PRO A 73 15.10 5.76 -10.48
C PRO A 73 15.66 4.55 -9.73
N THR A 74 15.25 4.35 -8.47
CA THR A 74 15.66 3.18 -7.69
C THR A 74 15.08 1.89 -8.26
N ALA A 75 13.84 1.90 -8.74
CA ALA A 75 13.21 0.73 -9.34
C ALA A 75 13.90 0.31 -10.65
N GLU A 76 14.35 1.28 -11.45
CA GLU A 76 15.11 1.01 -12.69
C GLU A 76 16.50 0.44 -12.39
N TYR A 77 17.18 0.96 -11.36
CA TYR A 77 18.51 0.51 -10.98
C TYR A 77 18.49 -0.85 -10.27
N ASP A 78 17.61 -1.00 -9.27
CA ASP A 78 17.44 -2.23 -8.47
C ASP A 78 16.21 -3.02 -8.95
N SER A 79 16.16 -3.34 -10.23
CA SER A 79 14.99 -3.89 -10.92
C SER A 79 14.51 -5.22 -10.30
N PHE A 80 15.43 -6.13 -9.97
CA PHE A 80 15.08 -7.41 -9.33
C PHE A 80 14.42 -7.22 -7.97
N GLU A 81 14.91 -6.30 -7.14
CA GLU A 81 14.35 -6.03 -5.83
C GLU A 81 12.97 -5.34 -5.95
N CYS A 82 12.78 -4.52 -6.99
CA CYS A 82 11.48 -3.95 -7.32
C CYS A 82 10.46 -5.05 -7.69
N VAL A 83 10.83 -5.98 -8.57
CA VAL A 83 10.00 -7.11 -8.99
C VAL A 83 9.70 -8.03 -7.80
N LYS A 84 10.71 -8.41 -7.00
CA LYS A 84 10.51 -9.23 -5.80
C LYS A 84 9.52 -8.62 -4.82
N THR A 85 9.59 -7.30 -4.61
CA THR A 85 8.70 -6.62 -3.67
C THR A 85 7.30 -6.44 -4.24
N ASN A 86 7.19 -5.89 -5.46
CA ASN A 86 5.92 -5.47 -6.02
C ASN A 86 5.12 -6.61 -6.66
N VAL A 87 5.81 -7.63 -7.20
CA VAL A 87 5.17 -8.75 -7.90
C VAL A 87 5.16 -10.01 -7.01
N PHE A 88 6.33 -10.54 -6.63
CA PHE A 88 6.36 -11.74 -5.79
C PHE A 88 5.79 -11.49 -4.39
N GLY A 89 5.99 -10.29 -3.82
CA GLY A 89 5.35 -9.90 -2.57
C GLY A 89 3.81 -9.87 -2.68
N ALA A 90 3.27 -9.44 -3.82
CA ALA A 90 1.83 -9.51 -4.09
C ALA A 90 1.34 -10.95 -4.20
N MET A 91 2.06 -11.83 -4.92
CA MET A 91 1.72 -13.26 -5.03
C MET A 91 1.70 -13.94 -3.65
N ASN A 92 2.76 -13.76 -2.85
CA ASN A 92 2.83 -14.31 -1.50
C ASN A 92 1.66 -13.85 -0.62
N LEU A 93 1.28 -12.57 -0.73
CA LEU A 93 0.18 -12.02 0.05
C LEU A 93 -1.17 -12.59 -0.40
N ILE A 94 -1.42 -12.73 -1.71
CA ILE A 94 -2.64 -13.33 -2.25
C ILE A 94 -2.80 -14.76 -1.73
N ASP A 95 -1.78 -15.61 -1.90
CA ASP A 95 -1.78 -16.98 -1.40
C ASP A 95 -2.07 -17.03 0.10
N ALA A 96 -1.30 -16.26 0.88
CA ALA A 96 -1.44 -16.25 2.33
C ALA A 96 -2.82 -15.73 2.79
N CYS A 97 -3.40 -14.77 2.09
CA CYS A 97 -4.75 -14.27 2.40
C CYS A 97 -5.83 -15.32 2.11
N ILE A 98 -5.74 -16.04 1.00
CA ILE A 98 -6.68 -17.12 0.65
C ILE A 98 -6.58 -18.23 1.70
N ASP A 99 -5.39 -18.76 1.94
CA ASP A 99 -5.17 -19.87 2.86
C ASP A 99 -5.53 -19.54 4.32
N LYS A 100 -5.42 -18.27 4.73
CA LYS A 100 -5.79 -17.81 6.07
C LYS A 100 -7.25 -17.35 6.18
N GLY A 101 -8.00 -17.39 5.09
CA GLY A 101 -9.41 -17.01 5.08
C GLY A 101 -9.65 -15.52 5.34
N VAL A 102 -8.72 -14.66 4.92
CA VAL A 102 -8.91 -13.21 4.94
C VAL A 102 -10.11 -12.86 4.07
N LYS A 103 -11.07 -12.09 4.59
CA LYS A 103 -12.32 -11.82 3.90
C LYS A 103 -12.18 -10.83 2.75
N ARG A 104 -11.51 -9.71 2.99
CA ARG A 104 -11.37 -8.64 1.99
C ARG A 104 -9.98 -8.05 1.97
N ILE A 105 -9.43 -7.89 0.77
CA ILE A 105 -8.09 -7.34 0.55
C ILE A 105 -8.19 -6.17 -0.43
N VAL A 106 -7.67 -5.00 -0.05
CA VAL A 106 -7.51 -3.84 -0.92
C VAL A 106 -6.04 -3.61 -1.17
N SER A 107 -5.62 -3.69 -2.44
CA SER A 107 -4.27 -3.34 -2.86
C SER A 107 -4.20 -1.89 -3.32
N LEU A 108 -3.23 -1.15 -2.78
CA LEU A 108 -2.97 0.22 -3.18
C LEU A 108 -2.12 0.26 -4.45
N SER A 109 -2.60 0.98 -5.45
CA SER A 109 -1.93 1.16 -6.73
C SER A 109 -1.76 2.64 -7.09
N THR A 110 -1.45 2.93 -8.32
CA THR A 110 -1.03 4.25 -8.80
C THR A 110 -1.56 4.49 -10.22
N ASP A 111 -1.74 5.76 -10.58
CA ASP A 111 -1.98 6.21 -11.96
C ASP A 111 -0.90 5.74 -12.94
N LYS A 112 0.36 5.57 -12.46
CA LYS A 112 1.49 5.08 -13.26
C LYS A 112 1.38 3.61 -13.70
N ALA A 113 0.42 2.88 -13.15
CA ALA A 113 0.06 1.53 -13.62
C ALA A 113 -0.84 1.57 -14.88
N SER A 114 -1.32 2.76 -15.28
CA SER A 114 -2.06 2.95 -16.52
C SER A 114 -1.10 3.33 -17.63
N ALA A 115 -0.95 2.49 -18.66
CA ALA A 115 0.04 2.65 -19.75
C ALA A 115 1.46 2.94 -19.21
N PRO A 116 2.07 2.01 -18.46
CA PRO A 116 3.30 2.25 -17.72
C PRO A 116 4.49 2.52 -18.67
N SER A 117 5.23 3.59 -18.41
CA SER A 117 6.45 3.98 -19.13
C SER A 117 7.74 3.64 -18.37
N ASN A 118 7.63 3.00 -17.19
CA ASN A 118 8.76 2.65 -16.33
C ASN A 118 8.48 1.36 -15.55
N LEU A 119 9.54 0.76 -15.00
CA LEU A 119 9.46 -0.52 -14.30
C LEU A 119 8.52 -0.45 -13.07
N TYR A 120 8.56 0.65 -12.29
CA TYR A 120 7.64 0.81 -11.17
C TYR A 120 6.18 0.68 -11.63
N GLY A 121 5.78 1.44 -12.65
CA GLY A 121 4.43 1.36 -13.22
C GLY A 121 4.10 -0.02 -13.76
N ALA A 122 5.02 -0.66 -14.49
CA ALA A 122 4.84 -2.01 -15.03
C ALA A 122 4.66 -3.06 -13.92
N THR A 123 5.46 -3.01 -12.86
CA THR A 123 5.30 -3.93 -11.71
C THR A 123 4.00 -3.70 -10.95
N LYS A 124 3.53 -2.44 -10.85
CA LYS A 124 2.24 -2.13 -10.23
C LYS A 124 1.07 -2.60 -11.10
N LEU A 125 1.16 -2.45 -12.44
CA LEU A 125 0.15 -3.02 -13.34
C LEU A 125 0.08 -4.56 -13.20
N THR A 126 1.23 -5.23 -13.15
CA THR A 126 1.30 -6.68 -12.91
C THR A 126 0.66 -7.05 -11.58
N SER A 127 1.02 -6.36 -10.51
CA SER A 127 0.43 -6.55 -9.18
C SER A 127 -1.10 -6.35 -9.19
N ASP A 128 -1.59 -5.30 -9.86
CA ASP A 128 -3.03 -5.04 -9.97
C ASP A 128 -3.76 -6.21 -10.63
N ARG A 129 -3.19 -6.74 -11.72
CA ARG A 129 -3.76 -7.89 -12.43
C ARG A 129 -3.76 -9.16 -11.57
N LEU A 130 -2.69 -9.39 -10.80
CA LEU A 130 -2.60 -10.51 -9.87
C LEU A 130 -3.69 -10.42 -8.79
N PHE A 131 -3.90 -9.26 -8.17
CA PHE A 131 -4.95 -9.09 -7.17
C PHE A 131 -6.35 -9.28 -7.76
N VAL A 132 -6.63 -8.73 -8.94
CA VAL A 132 -7.94 -8.92 -9.60
C VAL A 132 -8.16 -10.39 -9.96
N SER A 133 -7.16 -11.05 -10.56
CA SER A 133 -7.27 -12.48 -10.90
C SER A 133 -7.29 -13.38 -9.66
N GLY A 134 -6.79 -12.90 -8.52
CA GLY A 134 -6.86 -13.60 -7.23
C GLY A 134 -8.29 -14.01 -6.86
N ASN A 135 -9.31 -13.25 -7.28
CA ASN A 135 -10.71 -13.61 -7.07
C ASN A 135 -11.09 -14.94 -7.73
N SER A 136 -10.43 -15.33 -8.83
CA SER A 136 -10.66 -16.62 -9.50
C SER A 136 -9.95 -17.80 -8.83
N TYR A 137 -9.01 -17.55 -7.91
CA TYR A 137 -8.24 -18.59 -7.20
C TYR A 137 -8.77 -18.91 -5.81
N THR A 138 -9.79 -18.21 -5.35
CA THR A 138 -10.30 -18.34 -3.97
C THR A 138 -10.97 -19.70 -3.67
N GLY A 139 -11.39 -20.43 -4.71
CA GLY A 139 -12.06 -21.73 -4.54
C GLY A 139 -13.30 -21.62 -3.65
N SER A 140 -13.32 -22.35 -2.53
CA SER A 140 -14.40 -22.31 -1.54
C SER A 140 -14.22 -21.23 -0.45
N HIS A 141 -13.10 -20.49 -0.48
CA HIS A 141 -12.84 -19.45 0.51
C HIS A 141 -13.65 -18.18 0.20
N ASN A 142 -14.21 -17.56 1.22
CA ASN A 142 -14.91 -16.28 1.10
C ASN A 142 -13.92 -15.12 1.17
N THR A 143 -12.98 -15.08 0.21
CA THR A 143 -11.94 -14.07 0.09
C THR A 143 -12.19 -13.24 -1.16
N SER A 144 -12.13 -11.91 -1.04
CA SER A 144 -12.31 -11.01 -2.17
C SER A 144 -11.20 -9.98 -2.23
N PHE A 145 -10.78 -9.66 -3.45
CA PHE A 145 -9.69 -8.74 -3.73
C PHE A 145 -10.21 -7.54 -4.54
N SER A 146 -9.71 -6.36 -4.23
CA SER A 146 -9.86 -5.18 -5.08
C SER A 146 -8.60 -4.33 -5.10
N VAL A 147 -8.54 -3.43 -6.08
CA VAL A 147 -7.42 -2.54 -6.29
C VAL A 147 -7.93 -1.10 -6.33
N VAL A 148 -7.28 -0.20 -5.62
CA VAL A 148 -7.50 1.23 -5.73
C VAL A 148 -6.32 1.88 -6.43
N ARG A 149 -6.58 2.71 -7.45
CA ARG A 149 -5.59 3.54 -8.13
C ARG A 149 -5.87 5.00 -7.82
N TYR A 150 -4.84 5.73 -7.41
CA TYR A 150 -4.92 7.17 -7.23
C TYR A 150 -3.65 7.84 -7.74
N GLY A 151 -3.74 9.14 -7.98
CA GLY A 151 -2.64 9.95 -8.47
C GLY A 151 -1.62 10.28 -7.40
N ASN A 152 -1.07 11.47 -7.48
CA ASN A 152 -0.06 11.94 -6.54
C ASN A 152 -0.72 12.30 -5.19
N VAL A 153 -0.28 11.64 -4.13
CA VAL A 153 -0.72 11.99 -2.77
C VAL A 153 0.04 13.20 -2.28
N MET A 154 -0.69 14.29 -1.98
CA MET A 154 -0.12 15.56 -1.53
C MET A 154 0.72 15.37 -0.25
N GLY A 155 1.90 15.99 -0.22
CA GLY A 155 2.81 15.92 0.93
C GLY A 155 3.39 14.54 1.22
N SER A 156 3.23 13.55 0.32
CA SER A 156 3.84 12.24 0.51
C SER A 156 5.36 12.30 0.45
N ARG A 157 6.04 11.48 1.27
CA ARG A 157 7.51 11.44 1.32
C ARG A 157 8.12 11.14 -0.06
N GLY A 158 9.08 11.96 -0.49
CA GLY A 158 9.73 11.86 -1.80
C GLY A 158 8.88 12.38 -2.96
N SER A 159 7.79 13.11 -2.70
CA SER A 159 6.99 13.79 -3.74
C SER A 159 7.49 15.22 -3.99
N VAL A 160 6.98 15.83 -5.06
CA VAL A 160 7.45 17.15 -5.54
C VAL A 160 7.25 18.25 -4.51
N ILE A 161 6.16 18.25 -3.76
CA ILE A 161 5.88 19.31 -2.77
C ILE A 161 6.94 19.34 -1.65
N PRO A 162 7.21 18.23 -0.91
CA PRO A 162 8.31 18.21 0.05
C PRO A 162 9.68 18.53 -0.56
N PHE A 163 9.92 18.09 -1.80
CA PHE A 163 11.16 18.43 -2.51
C PHE A 163 11.27 19.94 -2.74
N PHE A 164 10.25 20.59 -3.30
CA PHE A 164 10.26 22.04 -3.51
C PHE A 164 10.38 22.82 -2.20
N MET A 165 9.71 22.38 -1.14
CA MET A 165 9.84 22.99 0.19
C MET A 165 11.27 22.89 0.74
N SER A 166 12.01 21.84 0.42
CA SER A 166 13.40 21.67 0.87
C SER A 166 14.39 22.60 0.18
N ILE A 167 14.08 23.04 -1.05
CA ILE A 167 14.94 23.90 -1.87
C ILE A 167 14.41 25.33 -2.04
N VAL A 168 13.30 25.67 -1.39
CA VAL A 168 12.68 27.00 -1.53
C VAL A 168 13.62 28.17 -1.19
N LYS A 169 14.59 27.95 -0.29
CA LYS A 169 15.61 28.93 0.11
C LYS A 169 16.58 29.26 -1.02
N ASP A 170 16.73 28.40 -2.01
CA ASP A 170 17.62 28.60 -3.15
C ASP A 170 17.03 29.60 -4.17
N GLY A 171 15.76 30.01 -3.98
CA GLY A 171 15.08 30.99 -4.81
C GLY A 171 14.71 30.49 -6.21
N VAL A 172 14.98 29.20 -6.54
CA VAL A 172 14.72 28.59 -7.85
C VAL A 172 14.05 27.25 -7.66
N LEU A 173 12.89 27.06 -8.32
CA LEU A 173 12.20 25.76 -8.39
C LEU A 173 12.40 25.14 -9.77
N PRO A 174 13.00 23.94 -9.88
CA PRO A 174 13.20 23.27 -11.17
C PRO A 174 11.88 22.71 -11.69
N ILE A 175 11.31 23.36 -12.69
CA ILE A 175 10.12 22.90 -13.40
C ILE A 175 10.54 22.23 -14.70
N THR A 176 10.32 20.92 -14.79
CA THR A 176 10.72 20.12 -15.95
C THR A 176 9.98 20.53 -17.22
N ASP A 177 8.66 20.70 -17.12
CA ASP A 177 7.80 21.15 -18.21
C ASP A 177 6.54 21.80 -17.61
N ASN A 178 6.26 23.04 -17.98
CA ASN A 178 5.11 23.81 -17.46
C ASN A 178 3.75 23.32 -17.98
N ARG A 179 3.72 22.44 -18.98
CA ARG A 179 2.51 21.84 -19.54
C ARG A 179 2.09 20.57 -18.76
N MET A 180 2.94 20.06 -17.87
CA MET A 180 2.65 18.83 -17.13
C MET A 180 1.49 19.01 -16.15
N THR A 181 0.54 18.10 -16.19
CA THR A 181 -0.59 18.03 -15.25
C THR A 181 -0.47 16.77 -14.39
N ARG A 182 -1.11 16.78 -13.22
CA ARG A 182 -1.15 15.65 -12.29
C ARG A 182 -2.52 15.58 -11.63
N PHE A 183 -3.00 14.36 -11.45
CA PHE A 183 -4.11 14.10 -10.55
C PHE A 183 -3.59 14.11 -9.11
N MET A 184 -4.20 14.94 -8.27
CA MET A 184 -3.80 15.11 -6.88
C MET A 184 -4.89 14.60 -5.96
N ILE A 185 -4.49 14.00 -4.83
CA ILE A 185 -5.40 13.52 -3.78
C ILE A 185 -4.76 13.81 -2.41
N SER A 186 -5.56 14.13 -1.41
CA SER A 186 -5.09 14.22 -0.02
C SER A 186 -4.86 12.83 0.58
N LEU A 187 -4.17 12.78 1.72
CA LEU A 187 -3.98 11.51 2.46
C LEU A 187 -5.33 10.99 2.99
N GLU A 188 -6.18 11.87 3.45
CA GLU A 188 -7.50 11.58 4.00
C GLU A 188 -8.42 11.00 2.94
N GLU A 189 -8.54 11.66 1.77
CA GLU A 189 -9.30 11.15 0.63
C GLU A 189 -8.79 9.78 0.15
N GLY A 190 -7.45 9.59 0.15
CA GLY A 190 -6.86 8.29 -0.18
C GLY A 190 -7.24 7.19 0.81
N VAL A 191 -7.38 7.50 2.10
CA VAL A 191 -7.87 6.57 3.12
C VAL A 191 -9.36 6.28 2.93
N GLU A 192 -10.16 7.29 2.65
CA GLU A 192 -11.61 7.15 2.39
C GLU A 192 -11.86 6.28 1.16
N LEU A 193 -11.08 6.43 0.10
CA LEU A 193 -11.15 5.58 -1.09
C LEU A 193 -10.87 4.11 -0.77
N VAL A 194 -9.92 3.83 0.14
CA VAL A 194 -9.65 2.45 0.59
C VAL A 194 -10.86 1.88 1.33
N TRP A 195 -11.50 2.65 2.20
CA TRP A 195 -12.70 2.17 2.89
C TRP A 195 -13.87 1.97 1.94
N HIS A 196 -14.07 2.89 0.99
CA HIS A 196 -15.07 2.73 -0.05
C HIS A 196 -14.85 1.44 -0.85
N ALA A 197 -13.59 1.12 -1.20
CA ALA A 197 -13.26 -0.13 -1.88
C ALA A 197 -13.59 -1.38 -1.03
N PHE A 198 -13.46 -1.33 0.29
CA PHE A 198 -13.92 -2.42 1.14
C PHE A 198 -15.44 -2.57 1.15
N ASP A 199 -16.17 -1.45 1.17
CA ASP A 199 -17.63 -1.46 1.24
C ASP A 199 -18.27 -1.89 -0.10
N ASP A 200 -17.71 -1.45 -1.24
CA ASP A 200 -18.22 -1.72 -2.60
C ASP A 200 -17.65 -3.01 -3.22
N MET A 201 -16.76 -3.72 -2.53
CA MET A 201 -16.10 -4.92 -3.06
C MET A 201 -17.11 -6.05 -3.33
N LYS A 202 -17.22 -6.45 -4.59
CA LYS A 202 -18.11 -7.54 -5.03
C LYS A 202 -17.38 -8.83 -5.37
N GLY A 203 -16.04 -8.79 -5.42
CA GLY A 203 -15.25 -9.82 -6.08
C GLY A 203 -15.40 -9.69 -7.60
N GLY A 204 -14.57 -10.31 -8.43
CA GLY A 204 -14.79 -10.18 -9.87
C GLY A 204 -13.68 -10.74 -10.71
#